data_bce5cc2bdcd7c6b24e6619beed460816
#
_entry.id   bce5cc2bdcd7c6b24e6619beed460816
#
_cell.length_a   1.000
_cell.length_b   1.000
_cell.length_c   1.000
_cell.angle_alpha   90.00
_cell.angle_beta   90.00
_cell.angle_gamma   90.00
#
_symmetry.space_group_name_H-M   'P 1'
#
loop_
_entity.id
_entity.type
_entity.pdbx_description
1 polymer ?
#
loop_
_entity_poly.entity_id
_entity_poly.type
_entity_poly.pdbx_seq_one_letter_code
_entity_poly.pdbx_strand_id
1 'polypeptide(L)'
;MMGVDRTVDVRGGAVADNESQGSETVAVGLAPQAGSAADAPADTLADALAEVGSSPVTSDEGTGPARRRRRSSGRWAIVLAVLVLLFALPWWTLFSAGTDWPLPVVVVSAVVFAAALLAFPVLIVRGHGSRRLDRSSRIADTILGVVWVLFAWSVLSLLLRLALFLSGVGDPAGPRIVSVAVAVVAAGLLAWGHHEAMRLPRVLRLDVTLPRLGRGLDGTRVVVLADTHYGPIDRSGWSARVAEAVNELDADVVCHAGDIADGTLDQRRGQAAPLGTMRSRLAKVYVTGNHEYHGEAQGWLDHMAELGWESLHNRHLVVERGGDRLVLAGVDDVTAESSALTGHRANLVGALAGADPELPVLLVAHQPKYVGQAAGGGIDLQISGHTHGGQIWPFNFLVRLDQPVVHGLSRHGERTQLYTSRGTGFWGPPFRIFAPSEITLLTLRSA
;
A
#
# COMPACT_ATOMS: atom_id res chain seq x y z
N MET A 1 -13.77 6.05 -25.53
CA MET A 1 -13.86 6.85 -24.31
C MET A 1 -15.24 6.63 -23.74
N MET A 2 -15.42 5.68 -22.86
CA MET A 2 -16.68 5.50 -22.13
C MET A 2 -16.30 5.51 -20.64
N GLY A 3 -16.66 6.60 -19.94
CA GLY A 3 -16.58 6.71 -18.49
C GLY A 3 -17.64 5.81 -17.88
N VAL A 4 -17.22 4.80 -17.14
CA VAL A 4 -18.13 3.98 -16.34
C VAL A 4 -18.37 4.73 -15.04
N ASP A 5 -19.51 5.41 -14.98
CA ASP A 5 -20.05 6.00 -13.76
C ASP A 5 -20.62 4.84 -12.91
N ARG A 6 -19.98 4.51 -11.81
CA ARG A 6 -20.52 3.59 -10.80
C ARG A 6 -20.75 4.36 -9.52
N THR A 7 -21.94 4.87 -9.35
CA THR A 7 -22.49 5.26 -8.06
C THR A 7 -22.83 3.97 -7.31
N VAL A 8 -22.13 3.70 -6.21
CA VAL A 8 -22.50 2.64 -5.27
C VAL A 8 -23.33 3.27 -4.17
N ASP A 9 -24.64 3.09 -4.24
CA ASP A 9 -25.59 3.46 -3.19
C ASP A 9 -25.56 2.35 -2.10
N VAL A 10 -25.03 2.68 -0.92
CA VAL A 10 -25.05 1.79 0.24
C VAL A 10 -26.31 2.09 1.05
N ARG A 11 -27.45 1.56 0.61
CA ARG A 11 -28.65 1.47 1.45
C ARG A 11 -28.60 0.17 2.24
N GLY A 12 -28.80 0.31 3.57
CA GLY A 12 -28.80 -0.77 4.53
C GLY A 12 -29.86 -1.84 4.22
N GLY A 13 -29.40 -3.09 4.18
CA GLY A 13 -30.26 -4.25 4.21
C GLY A 13 -30.76 -4.50 5.64
N ALA A 14 -32.05 -4.38 5.85
CA ALA A 14 -32.73 -4.82 7.06
C ALA A 14 -32.66 -6.34 7.18
N VAL A 15 -32.19 -6.81 8.33
CA VAL A 15 -32.32 -8.22 8.75
C VAL A 15 -33.51 -8.30 9.69
N ALA A 16 -34.41 -9.18 9.34
CA ALA A 16 -35.62 -9.47 10.08
C ALA A 16 -35.33 -10.16 11.42
N ASP A 17 -36.15 -9.79 12.41
CA ASP A 17 -36.22 -10.35 13.75
C ASP A 17 -36.51 -11.84 13.76
N ASN A 18 -35.87 -12.54 14.68
CA ASN A 18 -36.47 -13.72 15.27
C ASN A 18 -36.13 -13.78 16.77
N GLU A 19 -37.18 -13.69 17.59
CA GLU A 19 -37.16 -13.78 19.03
C GLU A 19 -36.92 -15.24 19.51
N SER A 20 -36.14 -15.42 20.58
CA SER A 20 -36.64 -16.03 21.82
C SER A 20 -35.53 -16.34 22.85
N GLN A 21 -35.73 -15.77 24.03
CA GLN A 21 -35.55 -16.30 25.39
C GLN A 21 -34.22 -16.88 25.86
N GLY A 22 -33.75 -16.33 26.98
CA GLY A 22 -32.88 -17.03 27.93
C GLY A 22 -31.96 -16.10 28.74
N SER A 23 -32.43 -15.68 29.90
CA SER A 23 -31.67 -14.97 30.93
C SER A 23 -30.56 -15.82 31.55
N GLU A 24 -29.37 -15.28 31.74
CA GLU A 24 -28.58 -15.47 32.97
C GLU A 24 -27.47 -14.45 33.09
N THR A 25 -27.52 -13.71 34.17
CA THR A 25 -26.56 -12.71 34.63
C THR A 25 -25.41 -13.41 35.34
N VAL A 26 -24.18 -13.20 34.88
CA VAL A 26 -22.99 -13.38 35.72
C VAL A 26 -22.03 -12.19 35.53
N ALA A 27 -21.90 -11.40 36.58
CA ALA A 27 -20.90 -10.34 36.71
C ALA A 27 -19.59 -10.94 37.21
N VAL A 28 -18.48 -10.73 36.50
CA VAL A 28 -17.13 -10.89 37.05
C VAL A 28 -16.19 -9.77 36.59
N GLY A 29 -15.77 -9.02 37.51
CA GLY A 29 -14.50 -8.40 37.84
C GLY A 29 -13.59 -7.83 36.76
N LEU A 30 -13.43 -6.51 36.79
CA LEU A 30 -12.35 -5.73 36.16
C LEU A 30 -10.98 -6.06 36.79
N ALA A 31 -9.96 -6.28 35.95
CA ALA A 31 -8.58 -5.94 36.27
C ALA A 31 -7.87 -5.52 34.96
N PRO A 32 -7.14 -4.38 34.94
CA PRO A 32 -6.39 -3.96 33.77
C PRO A 32 -5.05 -4.69 33.76
N GLN A 33 -4.78 -5.47 32.71
CA GLN A 33 -3.42 -5.94 32.43
C GLN A 33 -2.81 -5.07 31.33
N ALA A 34 -1.73 -4.39 31.71
CA ALA A 34 -0.80 -3.78 30.77
C ALA A 34 -0.17 -4.87 29.90
N GLY A 35 -0.58 -4.92 28.64
CA GLY A 35 0.03 -5.76 27.61
C GLY A 35 1.27 -5.05 27.05
N SER A 36 2.42 -5.71 27.21
CA SER A 36 3.70 -5.32 26.63
C SER A 36 3.58 -5.18 25.11
N ALA A 37 4.19 -4.13 24.55
CA ALA A 37 4.38 -3.98 23.12
C ALA A 37 5.14 -5.22 22.60
N ALA A 38 4.44 -6.10 21.91
CA ALA A 38 5.03 -7.20 21.17
C ALA A 38 5.50 -6.66 19.81
N ASP A 39 6.75 -7.02 19.46
CA ASP A 39 7.42 -6.76 18.19
C ASP A 39 6.45 -6.90 16.99
N ALA A 40 6.19 -5.80 16.28
CA ALA A 40 5.47 -5.86 15.01
C ALA A 40 6.29 -6.67 13.99
N PRO A 41 5.68 -7.57 13.20
CA PRO A 41 6.38 -8.24 12.11
C PRO A 41 6.70 -7.21 11.01
N ALA A 42 7.86 -7.38 10.35
CA ALA A 42 8.28 -6.56 9.21
C ALA A 42 7.17 -6.50 8.15
N ASP A 43 6.80 -5.29 7.74
CA ASP A 43 5.55 -4.97 7.04
C ASP A 43 5.38 -5.62 5.66
N THR A 44 6.46 -6.04 4.99
CA THR A 44 6.43 -6.90 3.79
C THR A 44 7.74 -7.66 3.61
N LEU A 45 7.75 -8.72 2.80
CA LEU A 45 8.99 -9.42 2.40
C LEU A 45 9.98 -8.45 1.73
N ALA A 46 9.50 -7.44 1.03
CA ALA A 46 10.32 -6.44 0.36
C ALA A 46 10.87 -5.41 1.36
N ASP A 47 10.10 -5.01 2.37
CA ASP A 47 10.59 -4.16 3.47
C ASP A 47 11.59 -4.93 4.34
N ALA A 48 11.35 -6.21 4.61
CA ALA A 48 12.32 -7.08 5.27
C ALA A 48 13.62 -7.23 4.47
N LEU A 49 13.56 -7.22 3.14
CA LEU A 49 14.73 -7.27 2.26
C LEU A 49 15.41 -5.90 2.13
N ALA A 50 14.67 -4.79 2.23
CA ALA A 50 15.20 -3.42 2.22
C ALA A 50 15.88 -3.06 3.55
N GLU A 51 15.36 -3.50 4.71
CA GLU A 51 16.00 -3.35 6.03
C GLU A 51 17.39 -3.99 6.11
N VAL A 52 17.65 -5.00 5.29
CA VAL A 52 18.96 -5.66 5.20
C VAL A 52 20.07 -4.73 4.71
N GLY A 53 19.72 -3.67 3.96
CA GLY A 53 20.69 -2.68 3.44
C GLY A 53 20.93 -1.47 4.33
N SER A 54 20.12 -1.23 5.37
CA SER A 54 20.07 0.05 6.10
C SER A 54 20.27 -0.04 7.62
N SER A 55 21.02 -1.02 8.15
CA SER A 55 21.27 -1.08 9.59
C SER A 55 22.19 0.05 10.07
N PRO A 56 21.71 1.01 10.90
CA PRO A 56 22.59 1.90 11.62
C PRO A 56 23.28 1.11 12.74
N VAL A 57 24.58 1.33 12.88
CA VAL A 57 25.37 0.83 14.00
C VAL A 57 24.97 1.62 15.25
N THR A 58 24.06 1.10 16.05
CA THR A 58 23.83 1.60 17.41
C THR A 58 24.54 0.68 18.39
N SER A 59 25.48 1.26 19.13
CA SER A 59 26.13 0.67 20.30
C SER A 59 25.10 0.57 21.43
N ASP A 60 24.60 -0.63 21.72
CA ASP A 60 23.87 -0.92 22.94
C ASP A 60 24.59 -2.02 23.72
N GLU A 61 25.18 -1.63 24.86
CA GLU A 61 25.82 -2.51 25.81
C GLU A 61 24.77 -3.18 26.70
N GLY A 62 24.63 -4.50 26.58
CA GLY A 62 24.03 -5.27 27.66
C GLY A 62 22.98 -6.31 27.34
N THR A 63 23.30 -7.28 26.50
CA THR A 63 22.74 -8.66 26.59
C THR A 63 23.60 -9.61 25.77
N GLY A 64 23.94 -10.80 26.33
CA GLY A 64 24.98 -11.69 25.84
C GLY A 64 24.89 -12.11 24.35
N PRO A 65 26.04 -12.22 23.67
CA PRO A 65 26.12 -12.32 22.20
C PRO A 65 25.54 -13.61 21.59
N ALA A 66 25.31 -14.65 22.38
CA ALA A 66 24.87 -15.96 21.86
C ALA A 66 23.36 -16.05 21.54
N ARG A 67 22.49 -15.34 22.28
CA ARG A 67 21.03 -15.41 22.11
C ARG A 67 20.54 -14.53 20.94
N ARG A 68 21.22 -13.41 20.70
CA ARG A 68 20.94 -12.48 19.58
C ARG A 68 21.34 -13.12 18.24
N ARG A 69 22.47 -13.82 18.19
CA ARG A 69 22.99 -14.52 16.99
C ARG A 69 22.07 -15.66 16.53
N ARG A 70 21.43 -16.38 17.46
CA ARG A 70 20.54 -17.52 17.12
C ARG A 70 19.17 -17.08 16.57
N ARG A 71 18.66 -15.93 17.00
CA ARG A 71 17.41 -15.35 16.45
C ARG A 71 17.61 -14.80 15.04
N SER A 72 18.76 -14.19 14.74
CA SER A 72 19.05 -13.67 13.41
C SER A 72 19.25 -14.78 12.39
N SER A 73 19.92 -15.89 12.75
CA SER A 73 20.15 -17.00 11.83
C SER A 73 18.86 -17.72 11.40
N GLY A 74 17.86 -17.80 12.29
CA GLY A 74 16.56 -18.38 11.97
C GLY A 74 15.75 -17.53 10.98
N ARG A 75 15.74 -16.21 11.15
CA ARG A 75 15.09 -15.28 10.21
C ARG A 75 15.69 -15.38 8.79
N TRP A 76 17.01 -15.39 8.69
CA TRP A 76 17.69 -15.54 7.40
C TRP A 76 17.40 -16.88 6.71
N ALA A 77 17.32 -17.97 7.46
CA ALA A 77 16.96 -19.27 6.93
C ALA A 77 15.53 -19.27 6.36
N ILE A 78 14.59 -18.62 7.02
CA ILE A 78 13.21 -18.47 6.53
C ILE A 78 13.18 -17.62 5.25
N VAL A 79 13.83 -16.46 5.23
CA VAL A 79 13.90 -15.60 4.04
C VAL A 79 14.50 -16.35 2.85
N LEU A 80 15.59 -17.08 3.08
CA LEU A 80 16.22 -17.90 2.03
C LEU A 80 15.29 -19.00 1.54
N ALA A 81 14.60 -19.71 2.44
CA ALA A 81 13.67 -20.77 2.09
C ALA A 81 12.48 -20.24 1.26
N VAL A 82 11.91 -19.09 1.67
CA VAL A 82 10.85 -18.42 0.91
C VAL A 82 11.35 -17.98 -0.46
N LEU A 83 12.54 -17.39 -0.53
CA LEU A 83 13.13 -16.96 -1.80
C LEU A 83 13.37 -18.16 -2.74
N VAL A 84 13.95 -19.23 -2.23
CA VAL A 84 14.16 -20.46 -3.02
C VAL A 84 12.83 -21.02 -3.51
N LEU A 85 11.82 -21.12 -2.65
CA LEU A 85 10.49 -21.62 -3.01
C LEU A 85 9.83 -20.75 -4.07
N LEU A 86 9.97 -19.43 -3.97
CA LEU A 86 9.41 -18.46 -4.92
C LEU A 86 9.92 -18.66 -6.36
N PHE A 87 11.18 -19.10 -6.53
CA PHE A 87 11.77 -19.38 -7.83
C PHE A 87 11.66 -20.86 -8.24
N ALA A 88 11.85 -21.78 -7.29
CA ALA A 88 11.90 -23.20 -7.59
C ALA A 88 10.54 -23.78 -7.98
N LEU A 89 9.45 -23.36 -7.32
CA LEU A 89 8.11 -23.89 -7.60
C LEU A 89 7.63 -23.54 -9.02
N PRO A 90 7.75 -22.30 -9.52
CA PRO A 90 7.43 -21.99 -10.92
C PRO A 90 8.29 -22.78 -11.90
N TRP A 91 9.60 -22.85 -11.66
CA TRP A 91 10.46 -23.65 -12.53
C TRP A 91 10.04 -25.12 -12.57
N TRP A 92 9.80 -25.72 -11.40
CA TRP A 92 9.35 -27.10 -11.30
C TRP A 92 8.02 -27.33 -12.03
N THR A 93 7.04 -26.45 -11.85
CA THR A 93 5.71 -26.53 -12.49
C THR A 93 5.83 -26.43 -14.03
N LEU A 94 6.66 -25.52 -14.52
CA LEU A 94 6.76 -25.23 -15.95
C LEU A 94 7.63 -26.24 -16.71
N PHE A 95 8.68 -26.77 -16.08
CA PHE A 95 9.73 -27.48 -16.83
C PHE A 95 10.06 -28.87 -16.32
N SER A 96 9.69 -29.23 -15.08
CA SER A 96 10.16 -30.49 -14.46
C SER A 96 9.04 -31.47 -14.09
N ALA A 97 7.90 -30.98 -13.62
CA ALA A 97 6.84 -31.75 -12.96
C ALA A 97 6.15 -32.83 -13.82
N GLY A 98 6.87 -33.71 -14.47
CA GLY A 98 6.36 -34.78 -15.36
C GLY A 98 6.03 -34.27 -16.77
N THR A 99 6.58 -33.12 -17.17
CA THR A 99 6.36 -32.52 -18.49
C THR A 99 7.11 -33.24 -19.62
N ASP A 100 8.15 -33.97 -19.29
CA ASP A 100 9.04 -34.68 -20.28
C ASP A 100 9.51 -33.73 -21.39
N TRP A 101 9.87 -32.49 -21.07
CA TRP A 101 10.51 -31.57 -22.00
C TRP A 101 11.91 -32.10 -22.40
N PRO A 102 12.39 -31.81 -23.61
CA PRO A 102 13.75 -32.15 -24.00
C PRO A 102 14.77 -31.60 -22.98
N LEU A 103 15.79 -32.43 -22.67
CA LEU A 103 16.82 -32.07 -21.68
C LEU A 103 17.42 -30.65 -21.84
N PRO A 104 17.73 -30.18 -23.09
CA PRO A 104 18.23 -28.83 -23.27
C PRO A 104 17.26 -27.75 -22.76
N VAL A 105 15.93 -27.93 -22.91
CA VAL A 105 14.91 -26.99 -22.40
C VAL A 105 14.92 -26.94 -20.87
N VAL A 106 14.97 -28.12 -20.23
CA VAL A 106 15.02 -28.22 -18.76
C VAL A 106 16.30 -27.59 -18.22
N VAL A 107 17.46 -27.89 -18.85
CA VAL A 107 18.76 -27.34 -18.41
C VAL A 107 18.81 -25.82 -18.59
N VAL A 108 18.44 -25.30 -19.75
CA VAL A 108 18.47 -23.87 -20.04
C VAL A 108 17.52 -23.13 -19.08
N SER A 109 16.31 -23.65 -18.89
CA SER A 109 15.36 -23.01 -17.94
C SER A 109 15.88 -23.03 -16.50
N ALA A 110 16.50 -24.15 -16.06
CA ALA A 110 17.11 -24.23 -14.73
C ALA A 110 18.22 -23.18 -14.54
N VAL A 111 19.09 -23.02 -15.55
CA VAL A 111 20.14 -21.98 -15.53
C VAL A 111 19.54 -20.58 -15.45
N VAL A 112 18.50 -20.29 -16.22
CA VAL A 112 17.83 -18.96 -16.19
C VAL A 112 17.22 -18.66 -14.82
N PHE A 113 16.47 -19.61 -14.24
CA PHE A 113 15.86 -19.42 -12.93
C PHE A 113 16.91 -19.34 -11.81
N ALA A 114 17.96 -20.15 -11.86
CA ALA A 114 19.07 -20.09 -10.91
C ALA A 114 19.84 -18.76 -11.02
N ALA A 115 20.11 -18.30 -12.23
CA ALA A 115 20.75 -17.00 -12.46
C ALA A 115 19.90 -15.85 -11.92
N ALA A 116 18.57 -15.89 -12.15
CA ALA A 116 17.64 -14.89 -11.62
C ALA A 116 17.59 -14.93 -10.09
N LEU A 117 17.51 -16.10 -9.47
CA LEU A 117 17.55 -16.29 -8.02
C LEU A 117 18.83 -15.73 -7.38
N LEU A 118 19.98 -15.98 -7.99
CA LEU A 118 21.28 -15.50 -7.47
C LEU A 118 21.48 -14.01 -7.72
N ALA A 119 21.01 -13.49 -8.85
CA ALA A 119 21.11 -12.06 -9.17
C ALA A 119 20.16 -11.19 -8.34
N PHE A 120 18.97 -11.70 -7.99
CA PHE A 120 17.93 -10.94 -7.32
C PHE A 120 18.39 -10.26 -6.03
N PRO A 121 19.00 -10.95 -5.03
CA PRO A 121 19.45 -10.30 -3.80
C PRO A 121 20.52 -9.23 -4.06
N VAL A 122 21.42 -9.48 -5.02
CA VAL A 122 22.47 -8.51 -5.39
C VAL A 122 21.84 -7.25 -6.01
N LEU A 123 20.84 -7.42 -6.86
CA LEU A 123 20.15 -6.32 -7.53
C LEU A 123 19.30 -5.51 -6.52
N ILE A 124 18.60 -6.17 -5.58
CA ILE A 124 17.86 -5.50 -4.49
C ILE A 124 18.82 -4.62 -3.67
N VAL A 125 19.93 -5.19 -3.19
CA VAL A 125 20.90 -4.43 -2.37
C VAL A 125 21.52 -3.26 -3.15
N ARG A 126 21.79 -3.42 -4.44
CA ARG A 126 22.32 -2.34 -5.27
C ARG A 126 21.29 -1.28 -5.63
N GLY A 127 20.05 -1.69 -5.78
CA GLY A 127 18.94 -0.84 -6.18
C GLY A 127 18.33 -0.07 -5.02
N HIS A 128 17.91 -0.78 -3.98
CA HIS A 128 17.19 -0.21 -2.82
C HIS A 128 18.09 0.09 -1.61
N GLY A 129 19.34 -0.39 -1.60
CA GLY A 129 20.32 -0.06 -0.58
C GLY A 129 20.97 1.31 -0.79
N SER A 130 22.08 1.57 -0.08
CA SER A 130 22.76 2.88 -0.06
C SER A 130 23.18 3.43 -1.44
N ARG A 131 23.41 2.57 -2.43
CA ARG A 131 23.81 2.98 -3.78
C ARG A 131 22.66 3.50 -4.64
N ARG A 132 21.43 3.10 -4.37
CA ARG A 132 20.19 3.52 -5.04
C ARG A 132 20.29 3.57 -6.57
N LEU A 133 20.78 2.46 -7.18
CA LEU A 133 20.98 2.37 -8.63
C LEU A 133 19.67 2.01 -9.34
N ASP A 134 19.05 2.95 -10.02
CA ASP A 134 17.76 2.79 -10.72
C ASP A 134 17.68 1.59 -11.65
N ARG A 135 18.75 1.28 -12.39
CA ARG A 135 18.79 0.10 -13.25
C ARG A 135 18.66 -1.20 -12.46
N SER A 136 19.34 -1.28 -11.30
CA SER A 136 19.28 -2.46 -10.44
C SER A 136 17.89 -2.62 -9.81
N SER A 137 17.28 -1.52 -9.32
CA SER A 137 15.90 -1.52 -8.81
C SER A 137 14.94 -2.00 -9.89
N ARG A 138 14.95 -1.38 -11.08
CA ARG A 138 14.05 -1.76 -12.19
C ARG A 138 14.11 -3.25 -12.53
N ILE A 139 15.31 -3.82 -12.60
CA ILE A 139 15.48 -5.24 -12.93
C ILE A 139 14.99 -6.09 -11.77
N ALA A 140 15.37 -5.77 -10.52
CA ALA A 140 14.97 -6.52 -9.34
C ALA A 140 13.44 -6.52 -9.16
N ASP A 141 12.81 -5.34 -9.25
CA ASP A 141 11.38 -5.16 -9.10
C ASP A 141 10.60 -5.90 -10.20
N THR A 142 11.11 -5.86 -11.44
CA THR A 142 10.52 -6.63 -12.54
C THR A 142 10.63 -8.14 -12.29
N ILE A 143 11.80 -8.63 -11.85
CA ILE A 143 11.99 -10.05 -11.50
C ILE A 143 11.01 -10.44 -10.38
N LEU A 144 10.88 -9.62 -9.34
CA LEU A 144 9.97 -9.88 -8.22
C LEU A 144 8.52 -10.02 -8.69
N GLY A 145 8.04 -9.07 -9.51
CA GLY A 145 6.68 -9.12 -10.05
C GLY A 145 6.44 -10.35 -10.94
N VAL A 146 7.38 -10.67 -11.82
CA VAL A 146 7.29 -11.85 -12.71
C VAL A 146 7.27 -13.14 -11.90
N VAL A 147 8.20 -13.30 -10.97
CA VAL A 147 8.30 -14.54 -10.20
C VAL A 147 7.13 -14.69 -9.23
N TRP A 148 6.62 -13.60 -8.67
CA TRP A 148 5.41 -13.62 -7.84
C TRP A 148 4.18 -14.11 -8.60
N VAL A 149 3.95 -13.58 -9.81
CA VAL A 149 2.82 -14.02 -10.64
C VAL A 149 2.98 -15.49 -11.02
N LEU A 150 4.17 -15.90 -11.49
CA LEU A 150 4.44 -17.30 -11.80
C LEU A 150 4.24 -18.20 -10.59
N PHE A 151 4.69 -17.80 -9.41
CA PHE A 151 4.53 -18.55 -8.17
C PHE A 151 3.05 -18.74 -7.80
N ALA A 152 2.29 -17.64 -7.77
CA ALA A 152 0.88 -17.67 -7.39
C ALA A 152 0.07 -18.59 -8.34
N TRP A 153 0.31 -18.47 -9.64
CA TRP A 153 -0.39 -19.29 -10.64
C TRP A 153 0.13 -20.72 -10.67
N SER A 154 1.39 -20.98 -10.31
CA SER A 154 1.90 -22.36 -10.12
C SER A 154 1.20 -23.02 -8.92
N VAL A 155 0.99 -22.31 -7.81
CA VAL A 155 0.21 -22.84 -6.67
C VAL A 155 -1.21 -23.17 -7.10
N LEU A 156 -1.90 -22.23 -7.74
CA LEU A 156 -3.28 -22.45 -8.21
C LEU A 156 -3.41 -23.58 -9.23
N SER A 157 -2.38 -23.77 -10.06
CA SER A 157 -2.37 -24.82 -11.08
C SER A 157 -2.39 -26.23 -10.50
N LEU A 158 -2.09 -26.40 -9.20
CA LEU A 158 -2.21 -27.71 -8.54
C LEU A 158 -3.66 -28.23 -8.58
N LEU A 159 -4.65 -27.32 -8.53
CA LEU A 159 -6.07 -27.69 -8.70
C LEU A 159 -6.37 -28.19 -10.11
N LEU A 160 -5.83 -27.52 -11.14
CA LEU A 160 -5.97 -27.96 -12.53
C LEU A 160 -5.28 -29.33 -12.73
N ARG A 161 -4.08 -29.49 -12.16
CA ARG A 161 -3.34 -30.76 -12.24
C ARG A 161 -4.14 -31.92 -11.61
N LEU A 162 -4.71 -31.68 -10.45
CA LEU A 162 -5.57 -32.66 -9.79
C LEU A 162 -6.82 -33.01 -10.64
N ALA A 163 -7.48 -32.01 -11.21
CA ALA A 163 -8.64 -32.21 -12.07
C ALA A 163 -8.30 -33.04 -13.32
N LEU A 164 -7.18 -32.76 -13.99
CA LEU A 164 -6.70 -33.51 -15.14
C LEU A 164 -6.38 -34.95 -14.75
N PHE A 165 -5.70 -35.18 -13.64
CA PHE A 165 -5.39 -36.50 -13.13
C PHE A 165 -6.66 -37.34 -12.88
N LEU A 166 -7.65 -36.76 -12.18
CA LEU A 166 -8.94 -37.41 -11.91
C LEU A 166 -9.75 -37.67 -13.18
N SER A 167 -9.53 -36.92 -14.25
CA SER A 167 -10.14 -37.12 -15.58
C SER A 167 -9.38 -38.13 -16.45
N GLY A 168 -8.35 -38.77 -15.91
CA GLY A 168 -7.55 -39.76 -16.65
C GLY A 168 -6.50 -39.18 -17.60
N VAL A 169 -6.23 -37.87 -17.54
CA VAL A 169 -5.16 -37.23 -18.33
C VAL A 169 -3.86 -37.33 -17.54
N GLY A 170 -3.09 -38.38 -17.83
CA GLY A 170 -1.80 -38.65 -17.18
C GLY A 170 -0.61 -37.92 -17.79
N ASP A 171 0.59 -38.30 -17.31
CA ASP A 171 1.87 -37.77 -17.79
C ASP A 171 2.20 -38.32 -19.20
N PRO A 172 2.82 -37.50 -20.06
CA PRO A 172 3.21 -36.10 -19.85
C PRO A 172 2.15 -35.07 -20.27
N ALA A 173 0.98 -35.49 -20.75
CA ALA A 173 -0.04 -34.59 -21.31
C ALA A 173 -0.60 -33.64 -20.27
N GLY A 174 -1.01 -34.13 -19.10
CA GLY A 174 -1.55 -33.30 -18.01
C GLY A 174 -0.56 -32.22 -17.57
N PRO A 175 0.67 -32.56 -17.17
CA PRO A 175 1.69 -31.57 -16.82
C PRO A 175 2.00 -30.54 -17.91
N ARG A 176 2.03 -30.93 -19.18
CA ARG A 176 2.23 -30.00 -20.31
C ARG A 176 1.07 -29.00 -20.44
N ILE A 177 -0.16 -29.47 -20.30
CA ILE A 177 -1.34 -28.60 -20.29
C ILE A 177 -1.23 -27.56 -19.15
N VAL A 178 -0.88 -28.00 -17.94
CA VAL A 178 -0.66 -27.12 -16.77
C VAL A 178 0.44 -26.12 -17.03
N SER A 179 1.61 -26.58 -17.52
CA SER A 179 2.75 -25.73 -17.85
C SER A 179 2.38 -24.63 -18.84
N VAL A 180 1.76 -24.98 -19.96
CA VAL A 180 1.33 -24.04 -20.99
C VAL A 180 0.27 -23.09 -20.45
N ALA A 181 -0.72 -23.59 -19.69
CA ALA A 181 -1.76 -22.75 -19.09
C ALA A 181 -1.16 -21.71 -18.14
N VAL A 182 -0.27 -22.10 -17.23
CA VAL A 182 0.42 -21.18 -16.32
C VAL A 182 1.23 -20.14 -17.10
N ALA A 183 2.00 -20.56 -18.11
CA ALA A 183 2.80 -19.65 -18.91
C ALA A 183 1.95 -18.61 -19.65
N VAL A 184 0.87 -19.04 -20.30
CA VAL A 184 -0.04 -18.16 -21.06
C VAL A 184 -0.78 -17.20 -20.14
N VAL A 185 -1.33 -17.69 -19.02
CA VAL A 185 -2.03 -16.85 -18.05
C VAL A 185 -1.09 -15.83 -17.41
N ALA A 186 0.10 -16.27 -16.97
CA ALA A 186 1.08 -15.37 -16.38
C ALA A 186 1.55 -14.30 -17.39
N ALA A 187 1.85 -14.68 -18.64
CA ALA A 187 2.23 -13.72 -19.67
C ALA A 187 1.13 -12.69 -19.94
N GLY A 188 -0.12 -13.15 -20.08
CA GLY A 188 -1.29 -12.27 -20.27
C GLY A 188 -1.49 -11.31 -19.11
N LEU A 189 -1.41 -11.81 -17.85
CA LEU A 189 -1.56 -10.99 -16.65
C LEU A 189 -0.41 -10.00 -16.46
N LEU A 190 0.82 -10.38 -16.76
CA LEU A 190 1.97 -9.47 -16.69
C LEU A 190 1.87 -8.36 -17.74
N ALA A 191 1.49 -8.70 -18.98
CA ALA A 191 1.30 -7.70 -20.03
C ALA A 191 0.17 -6.73 -19.66
N TRP A 192 -0.99 -7.25 -19.24
CA TRP A 192 -2.11 -6.43 -18.79
C TRP A 192 -1.77 -5.63 -17.52
N GLY A 193 -1.13 -6.26 -16.53
CA GLY A 193 -0.76 -5.62 -15.28
C GLY A 193 0.26 -4.49 -15.47
N HIS A 194 1.20 -4.66 -16.41
CA HIS A 194 2.13 -3.59 -16.79
C HIS A 194 1.39 -2.41 -17.44
N HIS A 195 0.48 -2.70 -18.37
CA HIS A 195 -0.38 -1.66 -18.97
C HIS A 195 -1.17 -0.90 -17.89
N GLU A 196 -1.79 -1.61 -16.93
CA GLU A 196 -2.54 -0.99 -15.82
C GLU A 196 -1.65 -0.13 -14.91
N ALA A 197 -0.41 -0.53 -14.65
CA ALA A 197 0.53 0.24 -13.83
C ALA A 197 1.01 1.53 -14.53
N MET A 198 1.15 1.49 -15.87
CA MET A 198 1.69 2.61 -16.65
C MET A 198 0.64 3.60 -17.14
N ARG A 199 -0.62 3.22 -17.17
CA ARG A 199 -1.70 4.10 -17.63
C ARG A 199 -2.01 5.21 -16.63
N LEU A 200 -2.81 6.19 -17.07
CA LEU A 200 -3.40 7.18 -16.16
C LEU A 200 -4.38 6.49 -15.20
N PRO A 201 -4.35 6.80 -13.90
CA PRO A 201 -5.26 6.25 -12.90
C PRO A 201 -6.73 6.52 -13.25
N ARG A 202 -7.60 5.61 -12.80
CA ARG A 202 -9.05 5.83 -12.95
C ARG A 202 -9.54 6.82 -11.92
N VAL A 203 -10.44 7.71 -12.32
CA VAL A 203 -11.14 8.58 -11.36
C VAL A 203 -12.28 7.79 -10.72
N LEU A 204 -12.16 7.55 -9.42
CA LEU A 204 -13.22 6.98 -8.59
C LEU A 204 -13.98 8.12 -7.90
N ARG A 205 -15.31 8.10 -7.97
CA ARG A 205 -16.17 9.08 -7.29
C ARG A 205 -16.97 8.39 -6.19
N LEU A 206 -17.00 9.01 -5.01
CA LEU A 206 -17.67 8.45 -3.83
C LEU A 206 -18.26 9.59 -2.98
N ASP A 207 -19.51 9.47 -2.58
CA ASP A 207 -20.13 10.33 -1.58
C ASP A 207 -19.84 9.78 -0.17
N VAL A 208 -19.46 10.67 0.76
CA VAL A 208 -19.16 10.33 2.16
C VAL A 208 -20.01 11.23 3.07
N THR A 209 -21.00 10.65 3.73
CA THR A 209 -21.85 11.37 4.67
C THR A 209 -21.17 11.47 6.04
N LEU A 210 -20.97 12.70 6.53
CA LEU A 210 -20.39 13.00 7.82
C LEU A 210 -21.47 13.69 8.70
N PRO A 211 -21.95 13.05 9.79
CA PRO A 211 -23.05 13.58 10.59
C PRO A 211 -22.79 14.96 11.20
N ARG A 212 -21.53 15.32 11.43
CA ARG A 212 -21.12 16.62 12.01
C ARG A 212 -20.81 17.68 10.95
N LEU A 213 -20.88 17.33 9.65
CA LEU A 213 -20.59 18.28 8.59
C LEU A 213 -21.70 19.35 8.51
N GLY A 214 -21.30 20.63 8.61
CA GLY A 214 -22.22 21.73 8.44
C GLY A 214 -22.75 21.82 7.00
N ARG A 215 -23.94 22.36 6.82
CA ARG A 215 -24.61 22.48 5.50
C ARG A 215 -23.83 23.31 4.50
N GLY A 216 -23.07 24.31 4.96
CA GLY A 216 -22.20 25.11 4.08
C GLY A 216 -21.07 24.30 3.45
N LEU A 217 -20.68 23.18 4.10
CA LEU A 217 -19.68 22.24 3.61
C LEU A 217 -20.28 21.11 2.76
N ASP A 218 -21.61 20.98 2.65
CA ASP A 218 -22.23 19.97 1.81
C ASP A 218 -21.76 20.10 0.34
N GLY A 219 -21.41 19.00 -0.27
CA GLY A 219 -20.84 18.96 -1.61
C GLY A 219 -19.36 19.35 -1.70
N THR A 220 -18.64 19.50 -0.57
CA THR A 220 -17.17 19.73 -0.57
C THR A 220 -16.47 18.58 -1.29
N ARG A 221 -15.63 18.93 -2.25
CA ARG A 221 -14.91 17.99 -3.15
C ARG A 221 -13.49 17.81 -2.68
N VAL A 222 -13.18 16.62 -2.17
CA VAL A 222 -11.85 16.24 -1.69
C VAL A 222 -11.24 15.26 -2.68
N VAL A 223 -10.20 15.67 -3.39
CA VAL A 223 -9.43 14.76 -4.26
C VAL A 223 -8.34 14.11 -3.43
N VAL A 224 -8.26 12.79 -3.49
CA VAL A 224 -7.26 11.97 -2.78
C VAL A 224 -6.29 11.37 -3.78
N LEU A 225 -5.02 11.65 -3.54
CA LEU A 225 -3.86 10.99 -4.10
C LEU A 225 -3.11 10.27 -2.97
N ALA A 226 -2.51 9.15 -3.26
CA ALA A 226 -1.60 8.43 -2.36
C ALA A 226 -0.64 7.59 -3.19
N ASP A 227 0.50 7.24 -2.60
CA ASP A 227 1.36 6.19 -3.17
C ASP A 227 1.71 6.47 -4.64
N THR A 228 2.18 7.66 -4.94
CA THR A 228 2.63 8.00 -6.31
C THR A 228 3.92 7.29 -6.68
N HIS A 229 4.79 7.01 -5.70
CA HIS A 229 6.04 6.28 -5.82
C HIS A 229 6.82 6.69 -7.06
N TYR A 230 7.21 7.97 -7.14
CA TYR A 230 8.18 8.39 -8.16
C TYR A 230 9.48 7.63 -7.94
N GLY A 231 9.79 6.74 -8.86
CA GLY A 231 10.81 5.72 -8.67
C GLY A 231 11.79 5.62 -9.83
N PRO A 232 12.40 4.44 -10.00
CA PRO A 232 13.45 4.21 -11.00
C PRO A 232 13.00 4.39 -12.45
N ILE A 233 11.70 4.28 -12.74
CA ILE A 233 11.12 4.57 -14.06
C ILE A 233 10.72 6.04 -14.08
N ASP A 234 11.27 6.81 -15.01
CA ASP A 234 10.88 8.21 -15.16
C ASP A 234 9.41 8.33 -15.55
N ARG A 235 8.64 8.99 -14.69
CA ARG A 235 7.21 9.19 -14.82
C ARG A 235 6.79 10.67 -14.80
N SER A 236 7.72 11.58 -15.09
CA SER A 236 7.45 13.02 -15.11
C SER A 236 6.29 13.40 -16.04
N GLY A 237 6.25 12.84 -17.25
CA GLY A 237 5.14 13.04 -18.17
C GLY A 237 3.81 12.41 -17.71
N TRP A 238 3.86 11.30 -16.97
CA TRP A 238 2.67 10.72 -16.33
C TRP A 238 2.20 11.60 -15.17
N SER A 239 3.11 12.10 -14.35
CA SER A 239 2.84 13.03 -13.25
C SER A 239 2.13 14.30 -13.73
N ALA A 240 2.57 14.88 -14.85
CA ALA A 240 1.93 16.03 -15.46
C ALA A 240 0.47 15.73 -15.85
N ARG A 241 0.21 14.59 -16.49
CA ARG A 241 -1.17 14.18 -16.84
C ARG A 241 -2.04 13.88 -15.62
N VAL A 242 -1.46 13.36 -14.52
CA VAL A 242 -2.16 13.19 -13.24
C VAL A 242 -2.57 14.56 -12.70
N ALA A 243 -1.67 15.54 -12.72
CA ALA A 243 -1.97 16.89 -12.26
C ALA A 243 -3.08 17.54 -13.10
N GLU A 244 -3.05 17.37 -14.41
CA GLU A 244 -4.14 17.83 -15.32
C GLU A 244 -5.47 17.18 -14.94
N ALA A 245 -5.49 15.83 -14.77
CA ALA A 245 -6.70 15.10 -14.39
C ALA A 245 -7.25 15.53 -13.03
N VAL A 246 -6.40 15.84 -12.06
CA VAL A 246 -6.79 16.40 -10.75
C VAL A 246 -7.41 17.78 -10.91
N ASN A 247 -6.80 18.64 -11.76
CA ASN A 247 -7.30 19.98 -12.00
C ASN A 247 -8.68 20.00 -12.69
N GLU A 248 -8.97 19.01 -13.54
CA GLU A 248 -10.30 18.82 -14.15
C GLU A 248 -11.38 18.44 -13.13
N LEU A 249 -10.99 17.91 -11.97
CA LEU A 249 -11.94 17.55 -10.91
C LEU A 249 -12.41 18.75 -10.09
N ASP A 250 -11.86 19.95 -10.28
CA ASP A 250 -12.33 21.18 -9.66
C ASP A 250 -12.48 21.03 -8.13
N ALA A 251 -11.40 20.60 -7.48
CA ALA A 251 -11.37 20.21 -6.07
C ALA A 251 -11.44 21.42 -5.12
N ASP A 252 -12.16 21.28 -4.01
CA ASP A 252 -12.05 22.19 -2.88
C ASP A 252 -10.77 21.90 -2.08
N VAL A 253 -10.48 20.63 -1.85
CA VAL A 253 -9.28 20.15 -1.16
C VAL A 253 -8.59 19.07 -1.99
N VAL A 254 -7.26 19.12 -2.07
CA VAL A 254 -6.45 18.03 -2.63
C VAL A 254 -5.58 17.46 -1.51
N CYS A 255 -5.71 16.17 -1.24
CA CYS A 255 -4.91 15.44 -0.24
C CYS A 255 -3.92 14.51 -0.92
N HIS A 256 -2.65 14.54 -0.53
CA HIS A 256 -1.69 13.49 -0.83
C HIS A 256 -1.37 12.73 0.46
N ALA A 257 -1.81 11.48 0.54
CA ALA A 257 -1.75 10.66 1.74
C ALA A 257 -0.45 9.86 1.88
N GLY A 258 0.70 10.44 1.49
CA GLY A 258 2.03 9.85 1.68
C GLY A 258 2.54 8.97 0.55
N ASP A 259 3.77 8.51 0.70
CA ASP A 259 4.52 7.70 -0.26
C ASP A 259 4.63 8.38 -1.64
N ILE A 260 5.27 9.58 -1.63
CA ILE A 260 5.52 10.32 -2.88
C ILE A 260 6.54 9.60 -3.74
N ALA A 261 7.65 9.10 -3.14
CA ALA A 261 8.78 8.68 -3.94
C ALA A 261 9.63 7.55 -3.31
N ASP A 262 10.25 6.76 -4.21
CA ASP A 262 11.27 5.77 -3.91
C ASP A 262 12.65 6.33 -4.30
N GLY A 263 13.45 6.76 -3.32
CA GLY A 263 14.76 7.32 -3.55
C GLY A 263 14.99 8.66 -2.84
N THR A 264 16.07 9.35 -3.23
CA THR A 264 16.39 10.66 -2.67
C THR A 264 15.57 11.77 -3.34
N LEU A 265 15.42 12.89 -2.65
CA LEU A 265 14.79 14.08 -3.20
C LEU A 265 15.45 14.50 -4.51
N ASP A 266 16.80 14.53 -4.57
CA ASP A 266 17.54 14.90 -5.78
C ASP A 266 17.23 13.99 -6.97
N GLN A 267 17.02 12.69 -6.73
CA GLN A 267 16.68 11.74 -7.79
C GLN A 267 15.24 11.90 -8.29
N ARG A 268 14.30 12.32 -7.43
CA ARG A 268 12.86 12.23 -7.71
C ARG A 268 12.13 13.57 -7.80
N ARG A 269 12.70 14.67 -7.32
CA ARG A 269 12.06 16.01 -7.37
C ARG A 269 11.57 16.41 -8.76
N GLY A 270 12.31 16.05 -9.82
CA GLY A 270 11.89 16.34 -11.19
C GLY A 270 10.60 15.61 -11.59
N GLN A 271 10.40 14.39 -11.12
CA GLN A 271 9.17 13.63 -11.35
C GLN A 271 7.99 14.16 -10.50
N ALA A 272 8.28 14.67 -9.30
CA ALA A 272 7.29 15.24 -8.39
C ALA A 272 6.91 16.69 -8.74
N ALA A 273 7.72 17.42 -9.49
CA ALA A 273 7.51 18.83 -9.81
C ALA A 273 6.08 19.16 -10.34
N PRO A 274 5.42 18.31 -11.18
CA PRO A 274 4.06 18.57 -11.62
C PRO A 274 3.02 18.63 -10.49
N LEU A 275 3.28 18.07 -9.29
CA LEU A 275 2.39 18.21 -8.13
C LEU A 275 2.19 19.69 -7.74
N GLY A 276 3.18 20.55 -8.01
CA GLY A 276 3.08 21.99 -7.81
C GLY A 276 2.03 22.68 -8.69
N THR A 277 1.66 22.09 -9.83
CA THR A 277 0.66 22.66 -10.75
C THR A 277 -0.78 22.29 -10.40
N MET A 278 -0.96 21.39 -9.42
CA MET A 278 -2.29 21.03 -8.94
C MET A 278 -2.97 22.20 -8.23
N ARG A 279 -4.27 22.34 -8.45
CA ARG A 279 -5.08 23.45 -7.94
C ARG A 279 -6.16 22.94 -7.00
N SER A 280 -6.46 23.74 -5.99
CA SER A 280 -7.60 23.56 -5.10
C SER A 280 -8.18 24.91 -4.72
N ARG A 281 -9.44 24.95 -4.30
CA ARG A 281 -10.08 26.20 -3.87
C ARG A 281 -9.73 26.58 -2.43
N LEU A 282 -9.53 25.57 -1.55
CA LEU A 282 -9.34 25.78 -0.11
C LEU A 282 -7.93 25.37 0.34
N ALA A 283 -7.50 24.14 0.06
CA ALA A 283 -6.19 23.66 0.51
C ALA A 283 -5.64 22.51 -0.34
N LYS A 284 -4.31 22.44 -0.45
CA LYS A 284 -3.55 21.24 -0.85
C LYS A 284 -2.81 20.76 0.38
N VAL A 285 -3.07 19.53 0.84
CA VAL A 285 -2.49 18.97 2.06
C VAL A 285 -1.70 17.70 1.79
N TYR A 286 -0.60 17.52 2.50
CA TYR A 286 0.30 16.39 2.37
C TYR A 286 0.70 15.85 3.75
N VAL A 287 0.82 14.53 3.88
CA VAL A 287 1.47 13.85 5.00
C VAL A 287 2.55 12.90 4.48
N THR A 288 3.51 12.55 5.32
CA THR A 288 4.53 11.54 4.99
C THR A 288 3.93 10.13 4.99
N GLY A 289 4.46 9.26 4.12
CA GLY A 289 4.32 7.82 4.22
C GLY A 289 5.60 7.16 4.75
N ASN A 290 5.64 5.83 4.80
CA ASN A 290 6.82 5.10 5.28
C ASN A 290 8.02 5.21 4.33
N HIS A 291 7.80 5.39 3.04
CA HIS A 291 8.89 5.52 2.05
C HIS A 291 9.67 6.82 2.20
N GLU A 292 9.06 7.89 2.64
CA GLU A 292 9.78 9.11 2.98
C GLU A 292 10.78 8.87 4.12
N TYR A 293 10.43 8.02 5.09
CA TYR A 293 11.31 7.66 6.22
C TYR A 293 12.43 6.68 5.83
N HIS A 294 12.27 5.94 4.75
CA HIS A 294 13.38 5.19 4.14
C HIS A 294 14.34 6.08 3.34
N GLY A 295 13.95 7.31 3.07
CA GLY A 295 14.67 8.30 2.29
C GLY A 295 15.02 9.55 3.07
N GLU A 296 14.35 10.64 2.75
CA GLU A 296 14.62 12.00 3.23
C GLU A 296 13.31 12.69 3.64
N ALA A 297 12.67 12.19 4.72
CA ALA A 297 11.32 12.62 5.11
C ALA A 297 11.22 14.14 5.31
N GLN A 298 12.18 14.78 6.01
CA GLN A 298 12.18 16.22 6.17
C GLN A 298 12.35 16.95 4.82
N GLY A 299 13.23 16.46 3.95
CA GLY A 299 13.43 17.05 2.62
C GLY A 299 12.16 17.00 1.77
N TRP A 300 11.35 15.94 1.88
CA TRP A 300 10.05 15.85 1.20
C TRP A 300 9.00 16.79 1.80
N LEU A 301 8.95 16.95 3.13
CA LEU A 301 8.07 17.93 3.77
C LEU A 301 8.38 19.35 3.28
N ASP A 302 9.66 19.71 3.23
CA ASP A 302 10.11 21.02 2.78
C ASP A 302 9.83 21.24 1.29
N HIS A 303 10.13 20.24 0.45
CA HIS A 303 9.91 20.33 -0.99
C HIS A 303 8.42 20.41 -1.35
N MET A 304 7.56 19.67 -0.67
CA MET A 304 6.12 19.80 -0.89
C MET A 304 5.60 21.18 -0.48
N ALA A 305 6.15 21.77 0.59
CA ALA A 305 5.85 23.17 0.95
C ALA A 305 6.29 24.15 -0.14
N GLU A 306 7.49 23.96 -0.75
CA GLU A 306 7.94 24.75 -1.91
C GLU A 306 6.99 24.62 -3.11
N LEU A 307 6.40 23.45 -3.33
CA LEU A 307 5.39 23.19 -4.36
C LEU A 307 4.00 23.74 -3.99
N GLY A 308 3.87 24.43 -2.86
CA GLY A 308 2.63 25.07 -2.40
C GLY A 308 1.64 24.09 -1.76
N TRP A 309 2.13 23.03 -1.15
CA TRP A 309 1.33 22.11 -0.33
C TRP A 309 1.52 22.44 1.17
N GLU A 310 0.45 22.29 1.93
CA GLU A 310 0.49 22.34 3.38
C GLU A 310 0.96 20.98 3.93
N SER A 311 2.24 20.88 4.30
CA SER A 311 2.80 19.67 4.93
C SER A 311 2.23 19.55 6.36
N LEU A 312 1.33 18.59 6.57
CA LEU A 312 0.65 18.39 7.86
C LEU A 312 1.48 17.47 8.78
N HIS A 313 2.67 17.91 9.14
CA HIS A 313 3.56 17.24 10.08
C HIS A 313 3.03 17.40 11.52
N ASN A 314 2.17 16.48 11.97
CA ASN A 314 1.48 16.48 13.27
C ASN A 314 0.79 17.81 13.58
N ARG A 315 0.12 18.39 12.61
CA ARG A 315 -0.62 19.64 12.74
C ARG A 315 -1.93 19.61 11.97
N HIS A 316 -2.75 20.63 12.15
CA HIS A 316 -3.96 20.84 11.37
C HIS A 316 -4.02 22.26 10.80
N LEU A 317 -4.94 22.43 9.89
CA LEU A 317 -5.47 23.72 9.46
C LEU A 317 -7.01 23.65 9.42
N VAL A 318 -7.64 24.79 9.45
CA VAL A 318 -9.10 24.89 9.36
C VAL A 318 -9.46 25.52 8.03
N VAL A 319 -10.32 24.86 7.25
CA VAL A 319 -10.90 25.41 6.03
C VAL A 319 -12.34 25.85 6.30
N GLU A 320 -12.77 26.89 5.59
CA GLU A 320 -14.12 27.44 5.72
C GLU A 320 -14.79 27.47 4.34
N ARG A 321 -16.07 27.08 4.30
CA ARG A 321 -16.91 27.16 3.12
C ARG A 321 -18.37 27.35 3.57
N GLY A 322 -19.05 28.32 2.96
CA GLY A 322 -20.47 28.59 3.25
C GLY A 322 -20.77 28.96 4.71
N GLY A 323 -19.77 29.49 5.44
CA GLY A 323 -19.89 29.85 6.86
C GLY A 323 -19.63 28.70 7.85
N ASP A 324 -19.44 27.48 7.36
CA ASP A 324 -19.08 26.30 8.17
C ASP A 324 -17.60 25.95 8.04
N ARG A 325 -17.04 25.35 9.08
CA ARG A 325 -15.61 25.05 9.21
C ARG A 325 -15.34 23.55 9.30
N LEU A 326 -14.22 23.11 8.72
CA LEU A 326 -13.72 21.73 8.75
C LEU A 326 -12.25 21.74 9.15
N VAL A 327 -11.88 20.90 10.10
CA VAL A 327 -10.48 20.65 10.49
C VAL A 327 -9.88 19.65 9.51
N LEU A 328 -8.79 20.04 8.85
CA LEU A 328 -7.94 19.14 8.06
C LEU A 328 -6.68 18.87 8.88
N ALA A 329 -6.58 17.69 9.49
CA ALA A 329 -5.47 17.28 10.32
C ALA A 329 -4.59 16.25 9.58
N GLY A 330 -3.30 16.21 9.90
CA GLY A 330 -2.38 15.20 9.42
C GLY A 330 -1.42 14.75 10.49
N VAL A 331 -1.02 13.50 10.41
CA VAL A 331 0.02 12.91 11.26
C VAL A 331 1.13 12.33 10.41
N ASP A 332 2.33 12.28 10.98
CA ASP A 332 3.43 11.53 10.38
C ASP A 332 3.07 10.04 10.26
N ASP A 333 3.75 9.34 9.37
CA ASP A 333 3.60 7.89 9.29
C ASP A 333 4.01 7.21 10.60
N VAL A 334 3.39 6.07 10.90
CA VAL A 334 3.67 5.29 12.12
C VAL A 334 5.11 4.77 12.19
N THR A 335 5.80 4.64 11.06
CA THR A 335 7.21 4.25 11.00
C THR A 335 8.17 5.38 11.35
N ALA A 336 7.69 6.62 11.43
CA ALA A 336 8.49 7.80 11.73
C ALA A 336 9.29 7.68 13.04
N GLU A 337 8.71 7.06 14.05
CA GLU A 337 9.35 6.86 15.36
C GLU A 337 10.61 6.00 15.27
N SER A 338 10.63 5.02 14.36
CA SER A 338 11.79 4.14 14.12
C SER A 338 12.90 4.81 13.31
N SER A 339 12.63 5.94 12.66
CA SER A 339 13.60 6.68 11.83
C SER A 339 14.67 7.42 12.63
N ALA A 340 14.48 7.59 13.93
CA ALA A 340 15.31 8.40 14.82
C ALA A 340 15.43 9.89 14.43
N LEU A 341 14.60 10.40 13.53
CA LEU A 341 14.53 11.83 13.20
C LEU A 341 13.85 12.58 14.35
N THR A 342 14.53 13.60 14.86
CA THR A 342 14.03 14.41 15.99
C THR A 342 12.71 15.09 15.62
N GLY A 343 11.69 14.89 16.43
CA GLY A 343 10.36 15.50 16.24
C GLY A 343 9.41 14.69 15.35
N HIS A 344 9.90 13.66 14.65
CA HIS A 344 9.08 12.82 13.76
C HIS A 344 8.51 11.61 14.52
N ARG A 345 7.19 11.54 14.57
CA ARG A 345 6.39 10.42 15.10
C ARG A 345 4.92 10.67 14.81
N ALA A 346 4.11 9.65 14.68
CA ALA A 346 2.67 9.82 14.58
C ALA A 346 2.10 10.37 15.90
N ASN A 347 1.52 11.57 15.87
CA ASN A 347 1.06 12.28 17.09
C ASN A 347 -0.29 12.97 16.85
N LEU A 348 -1.39 12.23 17.11
CA LEU A 348 -2.74 12.76 16.94
C LEU A 348 -3.05 13.90 17.92
N VAL A 349 -2.58 13.81 19.17
CA VAL A 349 -2.78 14.85 20.18
C VAL A 349 -2.12 16.15 19.74
N GLY A 350 -0.90 16.08 19.23
CA GLY A 350 -0.22 17.24 18.66
C GLY A 350 -0.94 17.78 17.43
N ALA A 351 -1.38 16.91 16.54
CA ALA A 351 -2.11 17.28 15.32
C ALA A 351 -3.41 18.02 15.61
N LEU A 352 -4.10 17.69 16.69
CA LEU A 352 -5.36 18.32 17.10
C LEU A 352 -5.20 19.42 18.16
N ALA A 353 -3.97 19.75 18.58
CA ALA A 353 -3.73 20.76 19.61
C ALA A 353 -4.28 22.12 19.19
N GLY A 354 -5.25 22.65 19.96
CA GLY A 354 -5.92 23.92 19.66
C GLY A 354 -7.06 23.84 18.65
N ALA A 355 -7.36 22.67 18.10
CA ALA A 355 -8.55 22.48 17.27
C ALA A 355 -9.82 22.59 18.11
N ASP A 356 -10.86 23.22 17.55
CA ASP A 356 -12.18 23.27 18.16
C ASP A 356 -12.82 21.85 18.11
N PRO A 357 -13.12 21.22 19.26
CA PRO A 357 -13.64 19.84 19.30
C PRO A 357 -15.05 19.71 18.72
N GLU A 358 -15.78 20.80 18.55
CA GLU A 358 -17.11 20.78 17.94
C GLU A 358 -17.06 20.72 16.43
N LEU A 359 -15.92 20.99 15.80
CA LEU A 359 -15.79 20.92 14.35
C LEU A 359 -15.63 19.46 13.86
N PRO A 360 -16.13 19.15 12.67
CA PRO A 360 -15.80 17.88 12.02
C PRO A 360 -14.32 17.83 11.68
N VAL A 361 -13.72 16.62 11.76
CA VAL A 361 -12.29 16.42 11.52
C VAL A 361 -12.09 15.40 10.40
N LEU A 362 -11.39 15.83 9.35
CA LEU A 362 -10.81 14.97 8.34
C LEU A 362 -9.32 14.80 8.66
N LEU A 363 -8.90 13.57 8.95
CA LEU A 363 -7.53 13.20 9.24
C LEU A 363 -6.88 12.56 8.01
N VAL A 364 -5.72 13.01 7.62
CA VAL A 364 -4.85 12.31 6.67
C VAL A 364 -3.78 11.56 7.45
N ALA A 365 -3.76 10.22 7.33
CA ALA A 365 -2.79 9.34 7.96
C ALA A 365 -2.45 8.22 6.97
N HIS A 366 -1.18 8.07 6.61
CA HIS A 366 -0.78 7.21 5.50
C HIS A 366 -1.28 5.77 5.67
N GLN A 367 -1.04 5.13 6.82
CA GLN A 367 -1.40 3.74 7.04
C GLN A 367 -2.81 3.56 7.61
N PRO A 368 -3.64 2.67 7.04
CA PRO A 368 -5.01 2.37 7.52
C PRO A 368 -5.07 1.93 8.99
N LYS A 369 -4.05 1.23 9.48
CA LYS A 369 -4.02 0.75 10.89
C LYS A 369 -4.07 1.87 11.92
N TYR A 370 -3.78 3.11 11.53
CA TYR A 370 -3.91 4.27 12.41
C TYR A 370 -5.36 4.56 12.83
N VAL A 371 -6.34 3.99 12.13
CA VAL A 371 -7.77 4.19 12.39
C VAL A 371 -8.19 3.82 13.82
N GLY A 372 -7.48 2.90 14.48
CA GLY A 372 -7.73 2.60 15.90
C GLY A 372 -7.53 3.81 16.81
N GLN A 373 -6.47 4.60 16.56
CA GLN A 373 -6.19 5.84 17.29
C GLN A 373 -7.16 6.97 16.87
N ALA A 374 -7.44 7.06 15.55
CA ALA A 374 -8.38 8.03 15.02
C ALA A 374 -9.78 7.88 15.63
N ALA A 375 -10.30 6.66 15.77
CA ALA A 375 -11.59 6.37 16.35
C ALA A 375 -11.68 6.80 17.82
N GLY A 376 -10.60 6.60 18.59
CA GLY A 376 -10.49 7.10 19.98
C GLY A 376 -10.31 8.61 20.08
N GLY A 377 -9.77 9.27 19.05
CA GLY A 377 -9.46 10.68 18.99
C GLY A 377 -10.57 11.58 18.44
N GLY A 378 -11.75 11.04 18.16
CA GLY A 378 -12.90 11.84 17.71
C GLY A 378 -12.86 12.26 16.23
N ILE A 379 -12.16 11.53 15.39
CA ILE A 379 -12.07 11.78 13.95
C ILE A 379 -13.36 11.33 13.24
N ASP A 380 -13.84 12.14 12.29
CA ASP A 380 -15.02 11.82 11.49
C ASP A 380 -14.66 11.01 10.23
N LEU A 381 -13.57 11.39 9.54
CA LEU A 381 -13.06 10.68 8.37
C LEU A 381 -11.54 10.60 8.42
N GLN A 382 -10.97 9.39 8.33
CA GLN A 382 -9.56 9.17 8.04
C GLN A 382 -9.38 8.85 6.56
N ILE A 383 -8.38 9.45 5.91
CA ILE A 383 -7.94 9.15 4.54
C ILE A 383 -6.56 8.50 4.61
N SER A 384 -6.40 7.35 3.95
CA SER A 384 -5.17 6.55 3.95
C SER A 384 -4.83 6.02 2.56
N GLY A 385 -3.55 5.67 2.38
CA GLY A 385 -2.99 4.95 1.24
C GLY A 385 -2.35 3.63 1.66
N HIS A 386 -1.05 3.44 1.36
CA HIS A 386 -0.13 2.39 1.81
C HIS A 386 -0.39 0.99 1.23
N THR A 387 -1.61 0.55 1.17
CA THR A 387 -1.98 -0.84 0.85
C THR A 387 -1.86 -1.21 -0.62
N HIS A 388 -1.87 -0.22 -1.50
CA HIS A 388 -1.98 -0.38 -2.97
C HIS A 388 -3.16 -1.26 -3.43
N GLY A 389 -4.12 -1.59 -2.55
CA GLY A 389 -5.13 -2.61 -2.82
C GLY A 389 -4.54 -4.02 -2.96
N GLY A 390 -3.29 -4.22 -2.48
CA GLY A 390 -2.50 -5.44 -2.66
C GLY A 390 -1.75 -5.50 -3.98
N GLN A 391 -1.80 -4.48 -4.82
CA GLN A 391 -1.12 -4.22 -6.09
C GLN A 391 -1.09 -5.40 -7.09
N ILE A 392 -0.57 -6.58 -6.70
CA ILE A 392 -0.48 -7.80 -7.53
C ILE A 392 -1.14 -8.95 -6.79
N TRP A 393 -2.37 -9.29 -7.19
CA TRP A 393 -3.08 -10.41 -6.58
C TRP A 393 -2.24 -11.71 -6.64
N PRO A 394 -2.22 -12.53 -5.57
CA PRO A 394 -3.03 -12.52 -4.35
C PRO A 394 -2.38 -11.81 -3.14
N PHE A 395 -1.46 -10.87 -3.35
CA PHE A 395 -0.74 -10.17 -2.26
C PHE A 395 -1.69 -9.43 -1.30
N ASN A 396 -2.88 -9.05 -1.76
CA ASN A 396 -3.93 -8.44 -0.93
C ASN A 396 -4.31 -9.28 0.32
N PHE A 397 -4.13 -10.60 0.29
CA PHE A 397 -4.35 -11.45 1.47
C PHE A 397 -3.25 -11.28 2.50
N LEU A 398 -2.00 -11.04 2.08
CA LEU A 398 -0.89 -10.75 2.98
C LEU A 398 -1.03 -9.36 3.61
N VAL A 399 -1.45 -8.35 2.82
CA VAL A 399 -1.73 -6.99 3.33
C VAL A 399 -2.76 -7.02 4.47
N ARG A 400 -3.76 -7.89 4.42
CA ARG A 400 -4.76 -8.05 5.48
C ARG A 400 -4.22 -8.57 6.82
N LEU A 401 -3.02 -9.11 6.84
CA LEU A 401 -2.39 -9.57 8.09
C LEU A 401 -1.87 -8.40 8.92
N ASP A 402 -1.56 -7.26 8.28
CA ASP A 402 -1.06 -6.05 8.94
C ASP A 402 -2.08 -4.92 8.94
N GLN A 403 -2.82 -4.74 7.85
CA GLN A 403 -3.74 -3.61 7.67
C GLN A 403 -5.21 -4.03 7.81
N PRO A 404 -6.04 -3.30 8.59
CA PRO A 404 -7.44 -3.67 8.83
C PRO A 404 -8.30 -3.58 7.58
N VAL A 405 -7.94 -2.70 6.63
CA VAL A 405 -8.67 -2.46 5.38
C VAL A 405 -7.69 -2.38 4.23
N VAL A 406 -7.98 -3.10 3.14
CA VAL A 406 -7.12 -3.11 1.95
C VAL A 406 -7.48 -1.97 0.98
N HIS A 407 -8.75 -1.61 0.86
CA HIS A 407 -9.22 -0.48 0.04
C HIS A 407 -10.69 -0.16 0.31
N GLY A 408 -11.10 1.05 -0.08
CA GLY A 408 -12.48 1.50 -0.05
C GLY A 408 -12.89 2.17 1.25
N LEU A 409 -14.17 2.46 1.41
CA LEU A 409 -14.75 3.11 2.59
C LEU A 409 -15.23 2.06 3.59
N SER A 410 -14.90 2.26 4.86
CA SER A 410 -15.31 1.39 5.96
C SER A 410 -15.62 2.22 7.21
N ARG A 411 -16.45 1.68 8.13
CA ARG A 411 -16.79 2.33 9.39
C ARG A 411 -16.02 1.68 10.55
N HIS A 412 -15.49 2.52 11.44
CA HIS A 412 -14.72 2.10 12.61
C HIS A 412 -15.25 2.82 13.86
N GLY A 413 -15.71 2.03 14.85
CA GLY A 413 -16.42 2.59 16.00
C GLY A 413 -17.76 3.21 15.61
N GLU A 414 -18.27 4.12 16.45
CA GLU A 414 -19.60 4.72 16.26
C GLU A 414 -19.61 5.83 15.21
N ARG A 415 -18.51 6.56 15.03
CA ARG A 415 -18.44 7.78 14.25
C ARG A 415 -17.45 7.73 13.08
N THR A 416 -16.26 7.21 13.32
CA THR A 416 -15.14 7.31 12.39
C THR A 416 -15.36 6.48 11.12
N GLN A 417 -15.17 7.09 9.98
CA GLN A 417 -15.05 6.41 8.69
C GLN A 417 -13.57 6.40 8.27
N LEU A 418 -13.16 5.35 7.59
CA LEU A 418 -11.85 5.21 6.98
C LEU A 418 -12.02 5.03 5.47
N TYR A 419 -11.43 5.90 4.68
CA TYR A 419 -11.21 5.69 3.27
C TYR A 419 -9.77 5.26 3.03
N THR A 420 -9.59 4.08 2.42
CA THR A 420 -8.27 3.55 2.03
C THR A 420 -8.16 3.54 0.51
N SER A 421 -7.25 4.34 -0.03
CA SER A 421 -6.96 4.40 -1.47
C SER A 421 -6.16 3.16 -1.91
N ARG A 422 -6.39 2.74 -3.17
CA ARG A 422 -5.51 1.74 -3.82
C ARG A 422 -4.20 2.34 -4.32
N GLY A 423 -3.97 3.62 -4.07
CA GLY A 423 -2.81 4.34 -4.57
C GLY A 423 -2.94 4.81 -6.02
N THR A 424 -2.27 5.92 -6.31
CA THR A 424 -2.27 6.58 -7.61
C THR A 424 -1.19 6.00 -8.55
N GLY A 425 -0.02 5.67 -7.98
CA GLY A 425 1.11 5.05 -8.68
C GLY A 425 1.19 3.53 -8.53
N PHE A 426 2.39 3.02 -8.45
CA PHE A 426 2.74 1.65 -8.07
C PHE A 426 4.07 1.66 -7.33
N TRP A 427 4.27 0.72 -6.42
CA TRP A 427 5.49 0.52 -5.68
C TRP A 427 6.26 -0.69 -6.21
N GLY A 428 7.59 -0.58 -6.36
CA GLY A 428 8.47 -1.67 -6.77
C GLY A 428 8.11 -2.28 -8.13
N PRO A 429 7.54 -3.51 -8.17
CA PRO A 429 7.17 -4.18 -9.41
C PRO A 429 6.21 -3.36 -10.28
N PRO A 430 6.56 -3.09 -11.56
CA PRO A 430 5.74 -2.24 -12.43
C PRO A 430 4.52 -2.98 -12.99
N PHE A 431 3.73 -3.55 -12.10
CA PHE A 431 2.52 -4.33 -12.43
C PHE A 431 1.39 -4.03 -11.46
N ARG A 432 0.16 -3.90 -11.98
CA ARG A 432 -1.05 -3.88 -11.18
C ARG A 432 -2.03 -4.94 -11.69
N ILE A 433 -2.23 -5.99 -10.89
CA ILE A 433 -3.08 -7.13 -11.25
C ILE A 433 -4.24 -7.22 -10.26
N PHE A 434 -5.48 -6.97 -10.76
CA PHE A 434 -6.74 -6.90 -10.02
C PHE A 434 -6.81 -5.79 -8.95
N ALA A 435 -5.85 -4.87 -8.95
CA ALA A 435 -5.78 -3.70 -8.07
C ALA A 435 -5.45 -2.44 -8.89
N PRO A 436 -6.38 -1.94 -9.72
CA PRO A 436 -6.14 -0.76 -10.56
C PRO A 436 -5.82 0.48 -9.72
N SER A 437 -4.89 1.32 -10.22
CA SER A 437 -4.60 2.62 -9.61
C SER A 437 -5.78 3.59 -9.73
N GLU A 438 -5.87 4.53 -8.79
CA GLU A 438 -6.98 5.47 -8.71
C GLU A 438 -6.57 6.88 -8.30
N ILE A 439 -7.34 7.85 -8.77
CA ILE A 439 -7.49 9.20 -8.21
C ILE A 439 -8.90 9.23 -7.64
N THR A 440 -9.06 9.51 -6.34
CA THR A 440 -10.38 9.46 -5.73
C THR A 440 -10.94 10.84 -5.51
N LEU A 441 -12.17 11.06 -5.95
CA LEU A 441 -12.95 12.23 -5.60
C LEU A 441 -14.00 11.84 -4.55
N LEU A 442 -13.77 12.25 -3.31
CA LEU A 442 -14.74 12.17 -2.24
C LEU A 442 -15.61 13.43 -2.27
N THR A 443 -16.93 13.27 -2.31
CA THR A 443 -17.85 14.38 -2.10
C THR A 443 -18.40 14.26 -0.69
N LEU A 444 -18.07 15.21 0.18
CA LEU A 444 -18.57 15.23 1.55
C LEU A 444 -20.04 15.65 1.55
N ARG A 445 -20.86 14.93 2.34
CA ARG A 445 -22.30 15.18 2.49
C ARG A 445 -22.63 15.44 3.96
N SER A 446 -23.41 16.48 4.19
CA SER A 446 -24.07 16.68 5.49
C SER A 446 -25.20 15.65 5.67
N ALA A 447 -25.49 15.23 6.91
CA ALA A 447 -26.57 14.30 7.22
C ALA A 447 -27.96 14.99 7.12
#